data_e7c3237916c9400956835be15304e6ea
#
_entry.id   e7c3237916c9400956835be15304e6ea
#
_cell.length_a   1.000
_cell.length_b   1.000
_cell.length_c   1.000
_cell.angle_alpha   90.00
_cell.angle_beta   90.00
_cell.angle_gamma   90.00
#
_symmetry.space_group_name_H-M   'P 1'
#
loop_
_entity.id
_entity.type
_entity.pdbx_description
1 polymer ?
#
loop_
_entity_poly.entity_id
_entity_poly.type
_entity_poly.pdbx_seq_one_letter_code
_entity_poly.pdbx_strand_id
1 'polypeptide(L)' 'MWEEIAVEDQLNEEVRKILREQSEEMQRMGASYDEMFKKVKNHLVRERNVGL' A
#
# COMPACT_ATOMS: atom_id res chain seq x y z
N MET A 1 9.76 -13.13 22.34
CA MET A 1 8.91 -13.16 21.91
C MET A 1 8.67 -12.70 20.69
N TRP A 2 7.96 -12.80 20.09
CA TRP A 2 7.77 -12.36 18.88
C TRP A 2 6.70 -11.44 18.92
N GLU A 3 6.60 -10.67 18.09
CA GLU A 3 5.68 -9.79 18.10
C GLU A 3 4.64 -10.07 17.20
N GLU A 4 3.56 -9.65 17.41
CA GLU A 4 2.59 -9.79 16.54
C GLU A 4 2.44 -8.63 15.75
N ILE A 5 3.04 -8.51 14.67
CA ILE A 5 2.86 -7.38 13.80
C ILE A 5 1.51 -7.53 13.16
N ALA A 6 0.66 -6.60 13.37
CA ALA A 6 -0.66 -6.66 12.80
C ALA A 6 -0.59 -6.69 11.29
N VAL A 7 -1.54 -7.38 10.68
CA VAL A 7 -1.59 -7.45 9.24
C VAL A 7 -1.70 -6.05 8.64
N GLU A 8 -2.42 -5.17 9.32
CA GLU A 8 -2.56 -3.83 8.83
C GLU A 8 -1.21 -3.13 8.74
N ASP A 9 -0.36 -3.36 9.72
CA ASP A 9 0.95 -2.74 9.68
C ASP A 9 1.75 -3.24 8.49
N GLN A 10 1.66 -4.52 8.23
CA GLN A 10 2.37 -5.06 7.08
C GLN A 10 1.86 -4.46 5.79
N LEU A 11 0.55 -4.34 5.68
CA LEU A 11 -0.03 -3.76 4.48
C LEU A 11 0.43 -2.33 4.31
N ASN A 12 0.41 -1.58 5.40
CA ASN A 12 0.84 -0.19 5.32
C ASN A 12 2.27 -0.08 4.84
N GLU A 13 3.12 -0.94 5.34
CA GLU A 13 4.50 -0.90 4.92
C GLU A 13 4.65 -1.21 3.45
N GLU A 14 3.92 -2.19 2.99
CA GLU A 14 3.98 -2.53 1.58
C GLU A 14 3.49 -1.38 0.72
N VAL A 15 2.40 -0.77 1.12
CA VAL A 15 1.88 0.35 0.37
C VAL A 15 2.89 1.47 0.32
N ARG A 16 3.53 1.74 1.43
CA ARG A 16 4.54 2.78 1.47
C ARG A 16 5.68 2.48 0.50
N LYS A 17 6.11 1.23 0.47
CA LYS A 17 7.18 0.87 -0.43
C LYS A 17 6.77 1.11 -1.87
N ILE A 18 5.58 0.65 -2.22
CA ILE A 18 5.12 0.81 -3.59
C ILE A 18 5.03 2.29 -3.94
N LEU A 19 4.44 3.08 -3.06
CA LEU A 19 4.29 4.50 -3.34
C LEU A 19 5.63 5.18 -3.45
N ARG A 20 6.58 4.73 -2.65
CA ARG A 20 7.90 5.33 -2.72
C ARG A 20 8.52 5.12 -4.08
N GLU A 21 8.34 3.93 -4.63
CA GLU A 21 8.90 3.66 -5.94
C GLU A 21 8.16 4.40 -7.03
N GLN A 22 6.87 4.63 -6.83
CA GLN A 22 6.09 5.31 -7.84
C GLN A 22 5.93 6.78 -7.57
N SER A 23 6.68 7.32 -6.63
CA SER A 23 6.49 8.71 -6.27
C SER A 23 6.74 9.64 -7.44
N GLU A 24 7.70 9.31 -8.28
CA GLU A 24 7.98 10.15 -9.43
C GLU A 24 6.79 10.19 -10.37
N GLU A 25 6.24 9.03 -10.63
CA GLU A 25 5.09 8.97 -11.50
C GLU A 25 3.92 9.73 -10.90
N MET A 26 3.75 9.60 -9.60
CA MET A 26 2.67 10.32 -8.95
C MET A 26 2.82 11.81 -9.13
N GLN A 27 4.03 12.30 -9.01
CA GLN A 27 4.26 13.72 -9.21
C GLN A 27 3.95 14.13 -10.62
N ARG A 28 4.30 13.31 -11.57
CA ARG A 28 4.02 13.62 -12.95
C ARG A 28 2.53 13.69 -13.21
N MET A 29 1.79 12.76 -12.63
CA MET A 29 0.37 12.74 -12.85
C MET A 29 -0.38 13.74 -11.99
N GLY A 30 0.29 14.29 -11.01
CA GLY A 30 -0.39 15.19 -10.10
C GLY A 30 -1.32 14.46 -9.15
N ALA A 31 -1.06 13.19 -8.89
CA ALA A 31 -1.94 12.41 -8.02
C ALA A 31 -1.64 12.69 -6.57
N SER A 32 -2.66 12.59 -5.74
CA SER A 32 -2.49 12.78 -4.33
C SER A 32 -1.93 11.55 -3.68
N TYR A 33 -1.02 11.75 -2.74
CA TYR A 33 -0.44 10.63 -2.01
C TYR A 33 -1.54 9.85 -1.28
N ASP A 34 -2.46 10.57 -0.66
CA ASP A 34 -3.52 9.91 0.09
C ASP A 34 -4.37 9.06 -0.81
N GLU A 35 -4.70 9.56 -1.96
CA GLU A 35 -5.53 8.80 -2.87
C GLU A 35 -4.82 7.56 -3.35
N MET A 36 -3.55 7.70 -3.70
CA MET A 36 -2.81 6.54 -4.15
C MET A 36 -2.66 5.53 -3.02
N PHE A 37 -2.45 6.02 -1.82
CA PHE A 37 -2.33 5.12 -0.68
C PHE A 37 -3.58 4.26 -0.55
N LYS A 38 -4.73 4.89 -0.66
CA LYS A 38 -5.97 4.14 -0.53
C LYS A 38 -6.13 3.15 -1.65
N LYS A 39 -5.81 3.57 -2.86
CA LYS A 39 -5.95 2.68 -4.00
C LYS A 39 -5.07 1.46 -3.85
N VAL A 40 -3.81 1.67 -3.55
CA VAL A 40 -2.88 0.56 -3.44
C VAL A 40 -3.29 -0.34 -2.27
N LYS A 41 -3.68 0.26 -1.17
CA LYS A 41 -4.09 -0.54 -0.02
C LYS A 41 -5.28 -1.42 -0.37
N ASN A 42 -6.27 -0.84 -1.03
CA ASN A 42 -7.43 -1.62 -1.42
C ASN A 42 -7.04 -2.74 -2.36
N HIS A 43 -6.14 -2.44 -3.27
CA HIS A 43 -5.71 -3.45 -4.22
C HIS A 43 -5.05 -4.62 -3.50
N LEU A 44 -4.20 -4.33 -2.55
CA LEU A 44 -3.51 -5.38 -1.82
C LEU A 44 -4.47 -6.20 -0.99
N VAL A 45 -5.41 -5.54 -0.36
CA VAL A 45 -6.39 -6.24 0.45
C VAL A 45 -7.20 -7.19 -0.42
N ARG A 46 -7.57 -6.73 -1.60
CA ARG A 46 -8.33 -7.56 -2.49
C ARG A 46 -7.54 -8.78 -2.92
N GLU A 47 -6.30 -8.56 -3.26
CA GLU A 47 -5.47 -9.66 -3.70
C GLU A 47 -5.34 -10.71 -2.63
N ARG A 48 -5.19 -10.28 -1.40
CA ARG A 48 -5.06 -11.23 -0.32
C ARG A 48 -6.34 -12.02 -0.11
N ASN A 49 -7.46 -11.35 -0.23
CA ASN A 49 -8.72 -12.03 -0.05
C ASN A 49 -9.00 -13.01 -1.15
N VAL A 50 -8.59 -12.67 -2.35
CA VAL A 50 -8.84 -13.56 -3.46
C VAL A 50 -8.03 -14.83 -3.34
N GLY A 51 -6.92 -14.77 -2.65
CA GLY A 51 -6.09 -15.94 -2.51
C GLY A 51 -6.74 -17.05 -1.71
N LEU A 52 -7.81 -16.77 -1.07
CA LEU A 52 -8.51 -17.80 -0.36
C LEU A 52 -9.38 -18.58 -1.32
#